data_62cf223fb98ea97248fb0d8b00ff2ab0
#
_entry.id   62cf223fb98ea97248fb0d8b00ff2ab0
#
_cell.length_a   1.000
_cell.length_b   1.000
_cell.length_c   1.000
_cell.angle_alpha   90.00
_cell.angle_beta   90.00
_cell.angle_gamma   90.00
#
_symmetry.space_group_name_H-M   'P 1'
#
loop_
_entity.id
_entity.type
_entity.pdbx_description
1 polymer ?
#
loop_
_entity_poly.entity_id
_entity_poly.type
_entity_poly.pdbx_seq_one_letter_code
_entity_poly.pdbx_strand_id
1 'polypeptide(L)'
;PSLLTTKEQKKLLDVINKRYHTFVQYLQAFTNMPEDDCLLCCLALAQFTTKECSFIRGVTSDAIRSQKARIKKRLIESFCSIELFEYIFSTKEKNK
;
A
#
# COMPACT_ATOMS: atom_id res chain seq x y z
N PRO A 1 9.54 -11.25 -11.66
CA PRO A 1 10.57 -10.47 -10.99
C PRO A 1 10.45 -8.98 -11.29
N SER A 2 10.99 -8.19 -10.39
CA SER A 2 10.96 -6.75 -10.51
C SER A 2 11.93 -6.27 -11.58
N LEU A 3 11.56 -5.17 -12.26
CA LEU A 3 12.44 -4.49 -13.19
C LEU A 3 13.48 -3.62 -12.49
N LEU A 4 13.28 -3.40 -11.18
CA LEU A 4 14.20 -2.59 -10.38
C LEU A 4 15.20 -3.50 -9.65
N THR A 5 16.41 -3.01 -9.48
CA THR A 5 17.38 -3.69 -8.62
C THR A 5 16.95 -3.57 -7.18
N THR A 6 17.50 -4.41 -6.30
CA THR A 6 17.21 -4.35 -4.88
C THR A 6 17.51 -2.96 -4.30
N LYS A 7 18.62 -2.38 -4.73
CA LYS A 7 19.03 -1.04 -4.28
C LYS A 7 18.03 0.03 -4.72
N GLU A 8 17.56 -0.07 -5.97
CA GLU A 8 16.59 0.87 -6.51
C GLU A 8 15.25 0.74 -5.81
N GLN A 9 14.81 -0.50 -5.54
CA GLN A 9 13.58 -0.73 -4.80
C GLN A 9 13.63 -0.08 -3.42
N LYS A 10 14.73 -0.30 -2.70
CA LYS A 10 14.89 0.27 -1.37
C LYS A 10 14.87 1.78 -1.39
N LYS A 11 15.55 2.38 -2.36
CA LYS A 11 15.59 3.84 -2.49
C LYS A 11 14.21 4.41 -2.77
N LEU A 12 13.44 3.78 -3.65
CA LEU A 12 12.09 4.21 -3.96
C LEU A 12 11.19 4.11 -2.73
N LEU A 13 11.28 2.99 -2.01
CA LEU A 13 10.46 2.77 -0.83
C LEU A 13 10.81 3.78 0.27
N ASP A 14 12.08 4.15 0.42
CA ASP A 14 12.48 5.18 1.38
C ASP A 14 11.86 6.53 1.05
N VAL A 15 11.85 6.90 -0.23
CA VAL A 15 11.25 8.16 -0.68
C VAL A 15 9.74 8.16 -0.39
N ILE A 16 9.07 7.06 -0.69
CA ILE A 16 7.63 6.92 -0.44
C ILE A 16 7.34 7.02 1.06
N ASN A 17 8.12 6.32 1.88
CA ASN A 17 7.95 6.37 3.33
C ASN A 17 8.10 7.78 3.89
N LYS A 18 9.09 8.51 3.42
CA LYS A 18 9.29 9.89 3.88
C LYS A 18 8.13 10.79 3.52
N ARG A 19 7.63 10.64 2.29
CA ARG A 19 6.51 11.46 1.82
C ARG A 19 5.25 11.22 2.62
N TYR A 20 4.98 9.99 3.01
CA TYR A 20 3.74 9.61 3.70
C TYR A 20 3.94 9.28 5.16
N HIS A 21 5.03 9.76 5.75
CA HIS A 21 5.40 9.43 7.13
C HIS A 21 4.27 9.71 8.14
N THR A 22 3.66 10.87 8.06
CA THR A 22 2.58 11.26 8.97
C THR A 22 1.38 10.33 8.82
N PHE A 23 1.05 9.98 7.57
CA PHE A 23 -0.06 9.08 7.30
C PHE A 23 0.22 7.69 7.87
N VAL A 24 1.46 7.19 7.71
CA VAL A 24 1.86 5.90 8.26
C VAL A 24 1.74 5.91 9.78
N GLN A 25 2.19 6.97 10.43
CA GLN A 25 2.07 7.09 11.87
C GLN A 25 0.62 7.05 12.31
N TYR A 26 -0.26 7.72 11.58
CA TYR A 26 -1.70 7.70 11.83
C TYR A 26 -2.26 6.27 11.72
N LEU A 27 -1.93 5.58 10.64
CA LEU A 27 -2.40 4.20 10.44
C LEU A 27 -1.93 3.28 11.56
N GLN A 28 -0.67 3.38 11.94
CA GLN A 28 -0.12 2.53 12.99
C GLN A 28 -0.74 2.83 14.35
N ALA A 29 -0.98 4.10 14.64
CA ALA A 29 -1.57 4.51 15.92
C ALA A 29 -3.02 4.04 16.06
N PHE A 30 -3.81 4.11 14.98
CA PHE A 30 -5.24 3.84 15.05
C PHE A 30 -5.63 2.42 14.64
N THR A 31 -4.81 1.73 13.86
CA THR A 31 -5.17 0.40 13.36
C THR A 31 -4.16 -0.68 13.72
N ASN A 32 -3.02 -0.31 14.28
CA ASN A 32 -1.94 -1.24 14.57
C ASN A 32 -1.47 -1.98 13.32
N MET A 33 -1.52 -1.31 12.18
CA MET A 33 -1.22 -1.91 10.90
C MET A 33 0.26 -2.29 10.78
N PRO A 34 0.58 -3.50 10.29
CA PRO A 34 1.97 -3.88 10.07
C PRO A 34 2.64 -2.94 9.07
N GLU A 35 3.95 -2.79 9.20
CA GLU A 35 4.74 -1.88 8.37
C GLU A 35 4.59 -2.18 6.87
N ASP A 36 4.62 -3.47 6.49
CA ASP A 36 4.45 -3.85 5.09
C ASP A 36 3.11 -3.41 4.53
N ASP A 37 2.06 -3.50 5.34
CA ASP A 37 0.72 -3.09 4.91
C ASP A 37 0.65 -1.57 4.76
N CYS A 38 1.28 -0.84 5.67
CA CYS A 38 1.39 0.62 5.56
C CYS A 38 2.11 1.02 4.27
N LEU A 39 3.16 0.28 3.93
CA LEU A 39 3.93 0.55 2.73
C LEU A 39 3.08 0.37 1.48
N LEU A 40 2.27 -0.70 1.43
CA LEU A 40 1.36 -0.89 0.30
C LEU A 40 0.35 0.24 0.20
N CYS A 41 -0.17 0.71 1.33
CA CYS A 41 -1.08 1.86 1.34
C CYS A 41 -0.40 3.09 0.75
N CYS A 42 0.87 3.33 1.09
CA CYS A 42 1.62 4.46 0.56
C CYS A 42 1.82 4.35 -0.95
N LEU A 43 2.14 3.14 -1.45
CA LEU A 43 2.28 2.92 -2.87
C LEU A 43 0.97 3.19 -3.61
N ALA A 44 -0.14 2.75 -3.02
CA ALA A 44 -1.46 2.99 -3.61
C ALA A 44 -1.79 4.48 -3.64
N LEU A 45 -1.47 5.22 -2.58
CA LEU A 45 -1.68 6.66 -2.54
C LEU A 45 -0.82 7.38 -3.59
N ALA A 46 0.34 6.83 -3.88
CA ALA A 46 1.22 7.35 -4.93
C ALA A 46 0.74 6.94 -6.33
N GLN A 47 -0.42 6.30 -6.42
CA GLN A 47 -1.10 5.93 -7.67
C GLN A 47 -0.44 4.78 -8.43
N PHE A 48 0.31 3.93 -7.73
CA PHE A 48 0.82 2.71 -8.35
C PHE A 48 -0.29 1.67 -8.43
N THR A 49 -0.37 0.98 -9.56
CA THR A 49 -1.34 -0.10 -9.77
C THR A 49 -0.89 -1.35 -9.02
N THR A 50 -1.78 -2.35 -8.94
CA THR A 50 -1.46 -3.65 -8.35
C THR A 50 -0.23 -4.26 -9.03
N LYS A 51 -0.20 -4.21 -10.35
CA LYS A 51 0.91 -4.76 -11.12
C LYS A 51 2.21 -4.02 -10.82
N GLU A 52 2.16 -2.70 -10.76
CA GLU A 52 3.34 -1.90 -10.45
C GLU A 52 3.82 -2.18 -9.02
N CYS A 53 2.91 -2.30 -8.08
CA CYS A 53 3.28 -2.66 -6.70
C CYS A 53 3.97 -4.02 -6.65
N SER A 54 3.49 -5.00 -7.44
CA SER A 54 4.12 -6.31 -7.47
C SER A 54 5.55 -6.22 -8.00
N PHE A 55 5.79 -5.42 -9.02
CA PHE A 55 7.14 -5.19 -9.54
C PHE A 55 8.03 -4.52 -8.49
N ILE A 56 7.54 -3.45 -7.88
CA ILE A 56 8.32 -2.68 -6.90
C ILE A 56 8.68 -3.55 -5.69
N ARG A 57 7.73 -4.34 -5.21
CA ARG A 57 7.91 -5.17 -4.03
C ARG A 57 8.58 -6.52 -4.33
N GLY A 58 8.66 -6.91 -5.61
CA GLY A 58 9.23 -8.19 -5.98
C GLY A 58 8.36 -9.37 -5.54
N VAL A 59 7.04 -9.20 -5.52
CA VAL A 59 6.08 -10.23 -5.15
C VAL A 59 5.05 -10.40 -6.27
N THR A 60 4.20 -11.42 -6.16
CA THR A 60 3.17 -11.65 -7.18
C THR A 60 2.02 -10.68 -7.01
N SER A 61 1.26 -10.47 -8.10
CA SER A 61 0.04 -9.68 -8.03
C SER A 61 -0.98 -10.28 -7.07
N ASP A 62 -1.05 -11.62 -7.00
CA ASP A 62 -1.95 -12.28 -6.07
C ASP A 62 -1.57 -11.99 -4.62
N ALA A 63 -0.28 -11.91 -4.31
CA ALA A 63 0.18 -11.54 -2.97
C ALA A 63 -0.28 -10.11 -2.62
N ILE A 64 -0.21 -9.20 -3.60
CA ILE A 64 -0.68 -7.82 -3.40
C ILE A 64 -2.19 -7.81 -3.15
N ARG A 65 -2.97 -8.58 -3.93
CA ARG A 65 -4.43 -8.65 -3.74
C ARG A 65 -4.80 -9.19 -2.37
N SER A 66 -4.10 -10.24 -1.92
CA SER A 66 -4.33 -10.80 -0.59
C SER A 66 -4.02 -9.80 0.49
N GLN A 67 -2.94 -9.04 0.32
CA GLN A 67 -2.56 -8.00 1.26
C GLN A 67 -3.61 -6.87 1.31
N LYS A 68 -4.13 -6.48 0.15
CA LYS A 68 -5.21 -5.48 0.09
C LYS A 68 -6.46 -5.95 0.83
N ALA A 69 -6.79 -7.23 0.70
CA ALA A 69 -7.96 -7.78 1.41
C ALA A 69 -7.78 -7.70 2.92
N ARG A 70 -6.58 -8.00 3.43
CA ARG A 70 -6.27 -7.88 4.85
C ARG A 70 -6.36 -6.42 5.32
N ILE A 71 -5.82 -5.52 4.54
CA ILE A 71 -5.86 -4.09 4.84
C ILE A 71 -7.30 -3.60 4.89
N LYS A 72 -8.12 -4.00 3.92
CA LYS A 72 -9.52 -3.63 3.87
C LYS A 72 -10.24 -4.04 5.15
N LYS A 73 -10.06 -5.30 5.56
CA LYS A 73 -10.68 -5.81 6.76
C LYS A 73 -10.25 -5.01 8.00
N ARG A 74 -8.95 -4.74 8.12
CA ARG A 74 -8.41 -4.00 9.26
C ARG A 74 -8.96 -2.58 9.32
N LEU A 75 -9.03 -1.90 8.19
CA LEU A 75 -9.54 -0.53 8.13
C LEU A 75 -11.03 -0.48 8.47
N ILE A 76 -11.80 -1.42 7.96
CA ILE A 76 -13.23 -1.48 8.27
C ILE A 76 -13.44 -1.75 9.77
N GLU A 77 -12.68 -2.66 10.34
CA GLU A 77 -12.78 -2.97 11.76
C GLU A 77 -12.38 -1.78 12.63
N SER A 78 -11.36 -1.03 12.22
CA SER A 78 -10.86 0.09 13.01
C SER A 78 -11.73 1.33 12.92
N PHE A 79 -12.28 1.61 11.75
CA PHE A 79 -13.01 2.86 11.50
C PHE A 79 -14.49 2.68 11.23
N CYS A 80 -14.98 1.46 11.24
CA CYS A 80 -16.39 1.13 10.97
C CYS A 80 -16.87 1.70 9.64
N SER A 81 -15.98 1.77 8.65
CA SER A 81 -16.28 2.35 7.35
C SER A 81 -15.31 1.85 6.31
N ILE A 82 -15.77 1.71 5.07
CA ILE A 82 -14.93 1.34 3.93
C ILE A 82 -14.28 2.58 3.29
N GLU A 83 -14.68 3.77 3.71
CA GLU A 83 -14.28 5.00 3.01
C GLU A 83 -12.76 5.18 2.92
N LEU A 84 -12.04 4.94 4.01
CA LEU A 84 -10.60 5.13 3.99
C LEU A 84 -9.92 4.14 3.04
N PHE A 85 -10.39 2.89 3.03
CA PHE A 85 -9.87 1.89 2.10
C PHE A 85 -10.09 2.34 0.65
N GLU A 86 -11.30 2.80 0.34
CA GLU A 86 -11.60 3.26 -1.02
C GLU A 86 -10.77 4.46 -1.41
N TYR A 87 -10.54 5.37 -0.47
CA TYR A 87 -9.68 6.53 -0.73
C TYR A 87 -8.25 6.10 -1.07
N ILE A 88 -7.68 5.20 -0.29
CA ILE A 88 -6.30 4.75 -0.47
C ILE A 88 -6.14 4.00 -1.79
N PHE A 89 -7.08 3.11 -2.09
CA PHE A 89 -6.97 2.20 -3.23
C PHE A 89 -7.82 2.61 -4.42
N SER A 90 -8.25 3.86 -4.47
CA SER A 90 -8.97 4.41 -5.60
C SER A 90 -7.95 4.80 -6.66
N THR A 91 -7.57 3.85 -7.50
CA THR A 91 -6.56 4.06 -8.53
C THR A 91 -7.18 4.01 -9.90
N LYS A 92 -6.41 4.44 -10.90
CA LYS A 92 -6.86 4.44 -12.27
C LYS A 92 -7.22 3.07 -12.80
N GLU A 93 -6.63 2.01 -12.26
CA GLU A 93 -6.92 0.67 -12.75
C GLU A 93 -8.36 0.25 -12.46
N LYS A 94 -9.02 0.86 -11.48
CA LYS A 94 -10.43 0.58 -11.19
C LYS A 94 -11.38 1.15 -12.23
N ASN A 95 -10.92 2.10 -13.00
CA ASN A 95 -11.76 2.84 -13.94
C ASN A 95 -11.64 2.36 -15.38
N LYS A 96 -10.97 1.27 -15.57
CA LYS A 96 -10.79 0.72 -16.92
C LYS A 96 -11.92 -0.18 -17.32
#